data_fec4504e9c3b79fd8fa4eace880d33fa
#
_entry.id   fec4504e9c3b79fd8fa4eace880d33fa
#
_cell.length_a   1.000
_cell.length_b   1.000
_cell.length_c   1.000
_cell.angle_alpha   90.00
_cell.angle_beta   90.00
_cell.angle_gamma   90.00
#
_symmetry.space_group_name_H-M   'P 1'
#
loop_
_entity.id
_entity.type
_entity.pdbx_description
1 polymer ?
#
loop_
_entity_poly.entity_id
_entity_poly.type
_entity_poly.pdbx_seq_one_letter_code
_entity_poly.pdbx_strand_id
1 'polypeptide(L)'
;PAPTTAGERAELRKRGIRAASVAIGTFRAVVGFTTFLLAFEFRGGAEGVPIDGAGRAAGASTGLVRGQDVLGSPAAPAWHFGLVLLSVGVGAFLSARLAPVVRRRLSEERIILSVLFLGCAGSVLSAWLGGLRGAVVIGGLVAFCSGTAKLAFDSLVQRDAPGANHGRSFARFEGRFQLVWAVGAFLAVFLPLQVEHGYSMVAVAILVALWWFRQGTRPA
;
A
#
# COMPACT_ATOMS: atom_id res chain seq x y z
N PRO A 1 -26.11 8.84 18.86
CA PRO A 1 -24.69 9.01 19.16
C PRO A 1 -24.40 10.49 19.35
N ALA A 2 -23.85 10.88 20.53
CA ALA A 2 -23.54 12.27 20.82
C ALA A 2 -22.60 12.87 19.73
N PRO A 3 -22.78 14.13 19.34
CA PRO A 3 -21.90 14.78 18.36
C PRO A 3 -20.48 14.88 18.90
N THR A 4 -19.48 14.77 18.01
CA THR A 4 -18.06 14.91 18.36
C THR A 4 -17.81 16.30 18.93
N THR A 5 -17.23 16.40 20.12
CA THR A 5 -16.96 17.68 20.78
C THR A 5 -15.91 18.48 19.99
N ALA A 6 -15.90 19.81 20.18
CA ALA A 6 -14.89 20.67 19.55
C ALA A 6 -13.46 20.28 19.99
N GLY A 7 -13.28 19.91 21.27
CA GLY A 7 -12.00 19.44 21.80
C GLY A 7 -11.52 18.15 21.13
N GLU A 8 -12.38 17.16 20.99
CA GLU A 8 -12.07 15.91 20.25
C GLU A 8 -11.59 16.17 18.84
N ARG A 9 -12.23 17.10 18.11
CA ARG A 9 -11.83 17.47 16.76
C ARG A 9 -10.46 18.16 16.74
N ALA A 10 -10.18 19.00 17.75
CA ALA A 10 -8.89 19.69 17.86
C ALA A 10 -7.75 18.69 18.11
N GLU A 11 -7.94 17.72 19.00
CA GLU A 11 -6.94 16.67 19.27
C GLU A 11 -6.65 15.83 18.01
N LEU A 12 -7.69 15.36 17.32
CA LEU A 12 -7.53 14.58 16.08
C LEU A 12 -6.95 15.38 14.91
N ARG A 13 -6.92 16.72 15.00
CA ARG A 13 -6.31 17.62 14.02
C ARG A 13 -4.84 17.94 14.29
N LYS A 14 -4.24 17.45 15.37
CA LYS A 14 -2.81 17.63 15.62
C LYS A 14 -1.98 17.24 14.38
N ARG A 15 -0.93 18.00 14.13
CA ARG A 15 -0.10 17.85 12.89
C ARG A 15 0.41 16.42 12.73
N GLY A 16 0.87 15.79 13.80
CA GLY A 16 1.37 14.41 13.79
C GLY A 16 0.32 13.39 13.35
N ILE A 17 -0.90 13.45 13.92
CA ILE A 17 -2.01 12.55 13.57
C ILE A 17 -2.43 12.75 12.10
N ARG A 18 -2.47 14.01 11.63
CA ARG A 18 -2.81 14.30 10.23
C ARG A 18 -1.75 13.76 9.26
N ALA A 19 -0.48 13.99 9.54
CA ALA A 19 0.61 13.48 8.73
C ALA A 19 0.60 11.94 8.70
N ALA A 20 0.40 11.29 9.84
CA ALA A 20 0.30 9.86 9.94
C ALA A 20 -0.93 9.31 9.19
N SER A 21 -2.10 9.98 9.27
CA SER A 21 -3.30 9.55 8.55
C SER A 21 -3.13 9.62 7.03
N VAL A 22 -2.38 10.62 6.50
CA VAL A 22 -2.04 10.69 5.08
C VAL A 22 -1.12 9.54 4.70
N ALA A 23 -0.10 9.23 5.49
CA ALA A 23 0.80 8.10 5.23
C ALA A 23 0.05 6.76 5.16
N ILE A 24 -0.87 6.52 6.12
CA ILE A 24 -1.70 5.31 6.12
C ILE A 24 -2.66 5.30 4.92
N GLY A 25 -3.28 6.44 4.62
CA GLY A 25 -4.14 6.59 3.43
C GLY A 25 -3.37 6.23 2.15
N THR A 26 -2.13 6.71 2.01
CA THR A 26 -1.28 6.34 0.86
C THR A 26 -1.04 4.84 0.80
N PHE A 27 -0.69 4.19 1.92
CA PHE A 27 -0.55 2.73 1.92
C PHE A 27 -1.86 2.01 1.56
N ARG A 28 -3.01 2.51 2.01
CA ARG A 28 -4.32 1.93 1.63
C ARG A 28 -4.60 2.07 0.13
N ALA A 29 -4.33 3.25 -0.44
CA ALA A 29 -4.42 3.45 -1.89
C ALA A 29 -3.47 2.51 -2.66
N VAL A 30 -2.24 2.38 -2.20
CA VAL A 30 -1.23 1.49 -2.77
C VAL A 30 -1.68 0.03 -2.71
N VAL A 31 -2.24 -0.43 -1.59
CA VAL A 31 -2.79 -1.79 -1.47
C VAL A 31 -3.91 -2.02 -2.48
N GLY A 32 -4.88 -1.08 -2.58
CA GLY A 32 -5.95 -1.16 -3.56
C GLY A 32 -5.42 -1.18 -5.00
N PHE A 33 -4.52 -0.26 -5.31
CA PHE A 33 -3.90 -0.15 -6.63
C PHE A 33 -3.12 -1.41 -7.03
N THR A 34 -2.23 -1.90 -6.17
CA THR A 34 -1.40 -3.08 -6.47
C THR A 34 -2.24 -4.35 -6.56
N THR A 35 -3.30 -4.50 -5.76
CA THR A 35 -4.20 -5.65 -5.83
C THR A 35 -4.83 -5.77 -7.23
N PHE A 36 -5.38 -4.68 -7.75
CA PHE A 36 -6.02 -4.71 -9.07
C PHE A 36 -5.01 -4.69 -10.21
N LEU A 37 -3.90 -3.97 -10.06
CA LEU A 37 -2.81 -4.00 -11.04
C LEU A 37 -2.33 -5.44 -11.28
N LEU A 38 -2.04 -6.18 -10.21
CA LEU A 38 -1.58 -7.57 -10.31
C LEU A 38 -2.67 -8.53 -10.78
N ALA A 39 -3.92 -8.32 -10.35
CA ALA A 39 -5.05 -9.11 -10.82
C ALA A 39 -5.23 -8.99 -12.34
N PHE A 40 -5.11 -7.79 -12.89
CA PHE A 40 -5.20 -7.58 -14.34
C PHE A 40 -3.98 -8.11 -15.07
N GLU A 41 -2.78 -7.92 -14.53
CA GLU A 41 -1.54 -8.43 -15.12
C GLU A 41 -1.58 -9.94 -15.30
N PHE A 42 -1.93 -10.67 -14.23
CA PHE A 42 -1.95 -12.13 -14.29
C PHE A 42 -3.15 -12.69 -15.07
N ARG A 43 -4.25 -11.94 -15.15
CA ARG A 43 -5.40 -12.33 -15.97
C ARG A 43 -5.13 -12.16 -17.46
N GLY A 44 -4.30 -11.20 -17.86
CA GLY A 44 -3.95 -10.92 -19.26
C GLY A 44 -2.71 -11.65 -19.76
N GLY A 45 -2.08 -12.49 -18.91
CA GLY A 45 -0.92 -13.30 -19.32
C GLY A 45 -1.29 -14.41 -20.29
N ALA A 46 -0.49 -14.64 -21.32
CA ALA A 46 -0.68 -15.77 -22.22
C ALA A 46 -0.22 -17.09 -21.57
N GLU A 47 -1.07 -18.13 -21.60
CA GLU A 47 -0.71 -19.46 -21.10
C GLU A 47 0.50 -20.02 -21.84
N GLY A 48 1.48 -20.50 -21.11
CA GLY A 48 2.68 -21.08 -21.69
C GLY A 48 3.71 -20.07 -22.19
N VAL A 49 3.44 -18.77 -22.10
CA VAL A 49 4.44 -17.74 -22.36
C VAL A 49 5.17 -17.45 -21.07
N PRO A 50 6.49 -17.67 -20.97
CA PRO A 50 7.26 -17.30 -19.81
C PRO A 50 7.09 -15.80 -19.57
N ILE A 51 6.63 -15.41 -18.39
CA ILE A 51 6.75 -14.03 -17.97
C ILE A 51 8.24 -13.83 -17.73
N ASP A 52 8.90 -13.10 -18.62
CA ASP A 52 10.31 -12.79 -18.49
C ASP A 52 10.57 -11.97 -17.21
N GLY A 53 11.84 -11.81 -16.86
CA GLY A 53 12.21 -11.05 -15.67
C GLY A 53 11.75 -9.59 -15.67
N ALA A 54 11.25 -9.08 -16.79
CA ALA A 54 10.69 -7.74 -16.94
C ALA A 54 9.15 -7.69 -16.78
N GLY A 55 8.49 -8.81 -16.48
CA GLY A 55 7.04 -8.86 -16.26
C GLY A 55 6.20 -8.86 -17.52
N ARG A 56 6.84 -9.00 -18.66
CA ARG A 56 6.13 -9.08 -19.93
C ARG A 56 5.92 -10.52 -20.34
N ALA A 57 4.70 -10.85 -20.74
CA ALA A 57 4.51 -11.97 -21.61
C ALA A 57 5.23 -11.63 -22.92
N ALA A 58 6.16 -12.49 -23.38
CA ALA A 58 6.83 -12.29 -24.66
C ALA A 58 5.75 -12.15 -25.75
N GLY A 59 5.64 -10.95 -26.35
CA GLY A 59 4.62 -10.64 -27.35
C GLY A 59 3.37 -9.91 -26.81
N ALA A 60 3.30 -9.61 -25.51
CA ALA A 60 2.22 -8.73 -25.01
C ALA A 60 2.44 -7.30 -25.52
N SER A 61 1.46 -6.82 -26.25
CA SER A 61 1.42 -5.44 -26.73
C SER A 61 1.34 -4.47 -25.56
N THR A 62 1.91 -3.30 -25.76
CA THR A 62 1.91 -2.18 -24.83
C THR A 62 0.55 -1.97 -24.15
N GLY A 63 0.55 -1.62 -22.89
CA GLY A 63 -0.60 -1.51 -21.99
C GLY A 63 -1.85 -0.73 -22.46
N LEU A 64 -1.83 -0.16 -23.67
CA LEU A 64 -3.01 0.43 -24.32
C LEU A 64 -4.06 -0.60 -24.75
N VAL A 65 -3.74 -1.91 -24.76
CA VAL A 65 -4.61 -2.98 -25.24
C VAL A 65 -5.11 -3.91 -24.14
N ARG A 66 -4.87 -3.53 -22.90
CA ARG A 66 -5.22 -4.33 -21.70
C ARG A 66 -6.67 -4.85 -21.65
N GLY A 67 -7.61 -4.13 -22.26
CA GLY A 67 -9.01 -4.53 -22.32
C GLY A 67 -9.34 -5.48 -23.48
N GLN A 68 -8.56 -5.50 -24.56
CA GLN A 68 -8.84 -6.28 -25.76
C GLN A 68 -8.10 -7.61 -25.77
N ASP A 69 -6.89 -7.69 -25.20
CA ASP A 69 -6.09 -8.92 -25.14
C ASP A 69 -6.65 -9.94 -24.14
N VAL A 70 -7.50 -9.51 -23.22
CA VAL A 70 -8.11 -10.38 -22.19
C VAL A 70 -9.06 -11.44 -22.77
N LEU A 71 -9.64 -11.20 -23.94
CA LEU A 71 -10.63 -12.11 -24.54
C LEU A 71 -10.01 -13.27 -25.34
N GLY A 72 -8.72 -13.27 -25.57
CA GLY A 72 -8.03 -14.30 -26.37
C GLY A 72 -6.72 -14.82 -25.80
N SER A 73 -6.21 -14.22 -24.72
CA SER A 73 -4.92 -14.60 -24.13
C SER A 73 -5.14 -15.49 -22.90
N PRO A 74 -4.46 -16.64 -22.82
CA PRO A 74 -4.54 -17.50 -21.65
C PRO A 74 -4.00 -16.77 -20.42
N ALA A 75 -4.66 -16.98 -19.27
CA ALA A 75 -4.26 -16.40 -17.99
C ALA A 75 -2.92 -16.96 -17.51
N ALA A 76 -2.21 -16.19 -16.69
CA ALA A 76 -1.02 -16.70 -16.01
C ALA A 76 -1.36 -17.92 -15.15
N PRO A 77 -0.43 -18.88 -15.00
CA PRO A 77 -0.66 -20.06 -14.18
C PRO A 77 -1.13 -19.70 -12.77
N ALA A 78 -2.10 -20.43 -12.24
CA ALA A 78 -2.72 -20.13 -10.94
C ALA A 78 -1.71 -20.06 -9.77
N TRP A 79 -0.59 -20.78 -9.85
CA TRP A 79 0.45 -20.74 -8.82
C TRP A 79 1.14 -19.38 -8.69
N HIS A 80 1.13 -18.52 -9.75
CA HIS A 80 1.62 -17.14 -9.66
C HIS A 80 0.80 -16.33 -8.66
N PHE A 81 -0.54 -16.45 -8.73
CA PHE A 81 -1.42 -15.84 -7.73
C PHE A 81 -1.15 -16.40 -6.33
N GLY A 82 -1.00 -17.73 -6.23
CA GLY A 82 -0.68 -18.40 -4.98
C GLY A 82 0.59 -17.88 -4.34
N LEU A 83 1.64 -17.68 -5.13
CA LEU A 83 2.93 -17.17 -4.66
C LEU A 83 2.84 -15.71 -4.17
N VAL A 84 2.12 -14.87 -4.90
CA VAL A 84 1.88 -13.48 -4.48
C VAL A 84 1.04 -13.43 -3.21
N LEU A 85 -0.05 -14.21 -3.13
CA LEU A 85 -0.88 -14.28 -1.92
C LEU A 85 -0.09 -14.80 -0.72
N LEU A 86 0.78 -15.79 -0.93
CA LEU A 86 1.69 -16.27 0.12
C LEU A 86 2.61 -15.15 0.60
N SER A 87 3.22 -14.39 -0.31
CA SER A 87 4.10 -13.27 0.06
C SER A 87 3.34 -12.18 0.84
N VAL A 88 2.12 -11.85 0.44
CA VAL A 88 1.23 -10.94 1.18
C VAL A 88 0.93 -11.47 2.58
N GLY A 89 0.60 -12.76 2.71
CA GLY A 89 0.36 -13.42 3.98
C GLY A 89 1.58 -13.38 4.90
N VAL A 90 2.76 -13.69 4.36
CA VAL A 90 4.03 -13.61 5.09
C VAL A 90 4.32 -12.16 5.52
N GLY A 91 4.13 -11.18 4.65
CA GLY A 91 4.32 -9.76 4.97
C GLY A 91 3.39 -9.30 6.10
N ALA A 92 2.12 -9.66 6.03
CA ALA A 92 1.14 -9.34 7.06
C ALA A 92 1.47 -10.02 8.40
N PHE A 93 1.87 -11.30 8.36
CA PHE A 93 2.29 -12.04 9.55
C PHE A 93 3.53 -11.42 10.21
N LEU A 94 4.56 -11.09 9.42
CA LEU A 94 5.76 -10.42 9.92
C LEU A 94 5.44 -9.07 10.52
N SER A 95 4.54 -8.28 9.90
CA SER A 95 4.06 -7.02 10.46
C SER A 95 3.47 -7.22 11.86
N ALA A 96 2.54 -8.16 12.00
CA ALA A 96 1.90 -8.45 13.29
C ALA A 96 2.90 -8.89 14.36
N ARG A 97 3.91 -9.66 13.99
CA ARG A 97 4.93 -10.19 14.92
C ARG A 97 5.99 -9.14 15.30
N LEU A 98 6.44 -8.36 14.32
CA LEU A 98 7.57 -7.45 14.54
C LEU A 98 7.13 -6.09 15.07
N ALA A 99 5.92 -5.61 14.77
CA ALA A 99 5.46 -4.31 15.21
C ALA A 99 5.55 -4.10 16.75
N PRO A 100 5.14 -5.06 17.62
CA PRO A 100 5.29 -4.90 19.05
C PRO A 100 6.76 -4.80 19.51
N VAL A 101 7.66 -5.53 18.84
CA VAL A 101 9.10 -5.52 19.16
C VAL A 101 9.74 -4.19 18.76
N VAL A 102 9.42 -3.72 17.55
CA VAL A 102 9.94 -2.46 17.02
C VAL A 102 9.45 -1.27 17.86
N ARG A 103 8.20 -1.27 18.29
CA ARG A 103 7.61 -0.23 19.15
C ARG A 103 8.27 -0.11 20.53
N ARG A 104 8.93 -1.15 21.02
CA ARG A 104 9.70 -1.05 22.26
C ARG A 104 10.99 -0.23 22.10
N ARG A 105 11.47 -0.04 20.88
CA ARG A 105 12.75 0.60 20.57
C ARG A 105 12.62 1.91 19.78
N LEU A 106 11.54 2.08 19.04
CA LEU A 106 11.31 3.22 18.15
C LEU A 106 9.99 3.92 18.48
N SER A 107 9.96 5.25 18.35
CA SER A 107 8.71 6.00 18.40
C SER A 107 7.82 5.69 17.18
N GLU A 108 6.52 5.90 17.33
CA GLU A 108 5.53 5.65 16.29
C GLU A 108 5.85 6.42 15.01
N GLU A 109 6.34 7.66 15.15
CA GLU A 109 6.73 8.50 14.01
C GLU A 109 7.93 7.93 13.26
N ARG A 110 8.92 7.41 13.99
CA ARG A 110 10.09 6.75 13.37
C ARG A 110 9.69 5.46 12.67
N ILE A 111 8.75 4.70 13.22
CA ILE A 111 8.23 3.49 12.59
C ILE A 111 7.56 3.87 11.26
N ILE A 112 6.67 4.88 11.25
CA ILE A 112 5.99 5.33 10.03
C ILE A 112 7.01 5.81 8.98
N LEU A 113 8.02 6.59 9.38
CA LEU A 113 9.11 7.01 8.48
C LEU A 113 9.86 5.82 7.89
N SER A 114 10.21 4.85 8.73
CA SER A 114 10.97 3.67 8.29
C SER A 114 10.19 2.82 7.28
N VAL A 115 8.89 2.61 7.51
CA VAL A 115 8.08 1.82 6.57
C VAL A 115 7.75 2.58 5.29
N LEU A 116 7.65 3.92 5.32
CA LEU A 116 7.54 4.73 4.11
C LEU A 116 8.82 4.64 3.26
N PHE A 117 9.98 4.74 3.90
CA PHE A 117 11.27 4.58 3.21
C PHE A 117 11.41 3.16 2.63
N LEU A 118 11.13 2.15 3.43
CA LEU A 118 11.19 0.74 3.02
C LEU A 118 10.19 0.44 1.88
N GLY A 119 8.98 0.97 1.97
CA GLY A 119 7.97 0.82 0.93
C GLY A 119 8.38 1.48 -0.39
N CYS A 120 8.98 2.68 -0.32
CA CYS A 120 9.52 3.37 -1.50
C CYS A 120 10.66 2.56 -2.14
N ALA A 121 11.67 2.18 -1.36
CA ALA A 121 12.82 1.41 -1.84
C ALA A 121 12.40 0.07 -2.44
N GLY A 122 11.46 -0.63 -1.78
CA GLY A 122 10.95 -1.90 -2.28
C GLY A 122 10.09 -1.78 -3.54
N SER A 123 9.35 -0.68 -3.69
CA SER A 123 8.61 -0.43 -4.94
C SER A 123 9.55 -0.17 -6.12
N VAL A 124 10.66 0.55 -5.90
CA VAL A 124 11.72 0.74 -6.90
C VAL A 124 12.37 -0.60 -7.24
N LEU A 125 12.70 -1.40 -6.23
CA LEU A 125 13.25 -2.75 -6.45
C LEU A 125 12.27 -3.63 -7.24
N SER A 126 10.98 -3.57 -6.94
CA SER A 126 9.95 -4.33 -7.66
C SER A 126 9.84 -3.90 -9.11
N ALA A 127 9.95 -2.60 -9.41
CA ALA A 127 9.96 -2.07 -10.75
C ALA A 127 11.21 -2.55 -11.53
N TRP A 128 12.35 -2.64 -10.86
CA TRP A 128 13.58 -3.14 -11.47
C TRP A 128 13.56 -4.66 -11.72
N LEU A 129 13.01 -5.44 -10.79
CA LEU A 129 12.90 -6.89 -10.93
C LEU A 129 11.87 -7.30 -11.99
N GLY A 130 10.80 -6.52 -12.13
CA GLY A 130 9.68 -6.80 -13.04
C GLY A 130 8.96 -8.12 -12.75
N GLY A 131 7.94 -8.40 -13.54
CA GLY A 131 7.23 -9.68 -13.59
C GLY A 131 6.81 -10.26 -12.27
N LEU A 132 6.80 -11.57 -12.21
CA LEU A 132 6.43 -12.33 -11.00
C LEU A 132 7.33 -12.01 -9.79
N ARG A 133 8.63 -11.81 -10.02
CA ARG A 133 9.56 -11.47 -8.93
C ARG A 133 9.21 -10.11 -8.31
N GLY A 134 8.97 -9.12 -9.14
CA GLY A 134 8.51 -7.80 -8.69
C GLY A 134 7.16 -7.87 -7.98
N ALA A 135 6.21 -8.67 -8.50
CA ALA A 135 4.91 -8.89 -7.90
C ALA A 135 4.99 -9.50 -6.49
N VAL A 136 5.82 -10.51 -6.31
CA VAL A 136 6.06 -11.16 -4.99
C VAL A 136 6.67 -10.18 -4.01
N VAL A 137 7.68 -9.42 -4.44
CA VAL A 137 8.36 -8.44 -3.58
C VAL A 137 7.39 -7.33 -3.17
N ILE A 138 6.68 -6.72 -4.12
CA ILE A 138 5.77 -5.62 -3.79
C ILE A 138 4.59 -6.09 -2.94
N GLY A 139 4.02 -7.26 -3.23
CA GLY A 139 2.92 -7.84 -2.46
C GLY A 139 3.27 -8.02 -0.99
N GLY A 140 4.36 -8.72 -0.71
CA GLY A 140 4.83 -8.97 0.65
C GLY A 140 5.23 -7.68 1.38
N LEU A 141 5.96 -6.81 0.69
CA LEU A 141 6.46 -5.59 1.29
C LEU A 141 5.37 -4.55 1.58
N VAL A 142 4.44 -4.35 0.65
CA VAL A 142 3.31 -3.45 0.85
C VAL A 142 2.42 -3.95 2.00
N ALA A 143 2.18 -5.26 2.08
CA ALA A 143 1.44 -5.86 3.20
C ALA A 143 2.14 -5.62 4.54
N PHE A 144 3.45 -5.84 4.60
CA PHE A 144 4.28 -5.58 5.78
C PHE A 144 4.25 -4.10 6.19
N CYS A 145 4.54 -3.21 5.26
CA CYS A 145 4.60 -1.76 5.52
C CYS A 145 3.24 -1.20 5.92
N SER A 146 2.17 -1.56 5.20
CA SER A 146 0.81 -1.11 5.49
C SER A 146 0.33 -1.57 6.87
N GLY A 147 0.57 -2.84 7.22
CA GLY A 147 0.22 -3.39 8.52
C GLY A 147 0.99 -2.71 9.67
N THR A 148 2.31 -2.57 9.52
CA THR A 148 3.16 -1.95 10.54
C THR A 148 2.82 -0.46 10.72
N ALA A 149 2.59 0.26 9.63
CA ALA A 149 2.15 1.66 9.66
C ALA A 149 0.81 1.80 10.37
N LYS A 150 -0.17 0.92 10.09
CA LYS A 150 -1.49 0.94 10.74
C LYS A 150 -1.37 0.75 12.25
N LEU A 151 -0.60 -0.22 12.71
CA LEU A 151 -0.38 -0.47 14.14
C LEU A 151 0.30 0.72 14.84
N ALA A 152 1.29 1.37 14.18
CA ALA A 152 1.93 2.57 14.70
C ALA A 152 0.95 3.75 14.76
N PHE A 153 0.10 3.93 13.75
CA PHE A 153 -0.92 4.97 13.71
C PHE A 153 -1.96 4.81 14.83
N ASP A 154 -2.48 3.60 15.00
CA ASP A 154 -3.49 3.34 16.04
C ASP A 154 -2.94 3.67 17.43
N SER A 155 -1.68 3.36 17.68
CA SER A 155 -0.97 3.71 18.90
C SER A 155 -0.75 5.23 19.05
N LEU A 156 -0.37 5.90 17.97
CA LEU A 156 -0.20 7.35 17.93
C LEU A 156 -1.50 8.07 18.29
N VAL A 157 -2.63 7.62 17.71
CA VAL A 157 -3.95 8.21 18.02
C VAL A 157 -4.33 7.99 19.48
N GLN A 158 -4.07 6.81 20.03
CA GLN A 158 -4.34 6.53 21.45
C GLN A 158 -3.50 7.39 22.39
N ARG A 159 -2.23 7.65 22.04
CA ARG A 159 -1.32 8.47 22.83
C ARG A 159 -1.67 9.96 22.75
N ASP A 160 -1.89 10.48 21.56
CA ASP A 160 -1.98 11.92 21.29
C ASP A 160 -3.39 12.49 21.35
N ALA A 161 -4.41 11.64 21.38
CA ALA A 161 -5.81 12.03 21.51
C ALA A 161 -6.54 11.24 22.62
N PRO A 162 -6.09 11.33 23.89
CA PRO A 162 -6.66 10.54 24.97
C PRO A 162 -8.12 10.90 25.30
N GLY A 163 -8.54 12.15 25.04
CA GLY A 163 -9.91 12.62 25.23
C GLY A 163 -10.87 12.26 24.09
N ALA A 164 -10.38 11.67 23.00
CA ALA A 164 -11.21 11.29 21.87
C ALA A 164 -11.97 9.99 22.14
N ASN A 165 -13.23 9.92 21.65
CA ASN A 165 -13.93 8.64 21.61
C ASN A 165 -13.26 7.72 20.58
N HIS A 166 -12.38 6.82 21.06
CA HIS A 166 -11.56 5.96 20.23
C HIS A 166 -12.39 5.13 19.25
N GLY A 167 -13.48 4.51 19.68
CA GLY A 167 -14.32 3.69 18.81
C GLY A 167 -14.86 4.47 17.60
N ARG A 168 -15.40 5.67 17.85
CA ARG A 168 -15.93 6.55 16.79
C ARG A 168 -14.81 7.10 15.90
N SER A 169 -13.69 7.47 16.48
CA SER A 169 -12.54 8.02 15.75
C SER A 169 -11.94 6.98 14.82
N PHE A 170 -11.72 5.76 15.31
CA PHE A 170 -11.21 4.65 14.49
C PHE A 170 -12.20 4.27 13.38
N ALA A 171 -13.51 4.20 13.65
CA ALA A 171 -14.50 3.94 12.61
C ALA A 171 -14.48 4.98 11.48
N ARG A 172 -14.29 6.27 11.82
CA ARG A 172 -14.17 7.35 10.82
C ARG A 172 -12.87 7.26 10.02
N PHE A 173 -11.75 6.98 10.67
CA PHE A 173 -10.48 6.78 9.96
C PHE A 173 -10.57 5.57 9.03
N GLU A 174 -11.08 4.45 9.54
CA GLU A 174 -11.20 3.23 8.74
C GLU A 174 -12.13 3.42 7.53
N GLY A 175 -13.29 4.08 7.71
CA GLY A 175 -14.16 4.41 6.58
C GLY A 175 -13.45 5.26 5.50
N ARG A 176 -12.64 6.25 5.90
CA ARG A 176 -11.83 7.03 4.96
C ARG A 176 -10.75 6.18 4.29
N PHE A 177 -10.09 5.32 5.04
CA PHE A 177 -9.05 4.43 4.49
C PHE A 177 -9.63 3.44 3.48
N GLN A 178 -10.85 2.94 3.70
CA GLN A 178 -11.53 2.08 2.74
C GLN A 178 -11.90 2.85 1.45
N LEU A 179 -12.36 4.09 1.56
CA LEU A 179 -12.61 4.94 0.38
C LEU A 179 -11.30 5.19 -0.40
N VAL A 180 -10.21 5.49 0.27
CA VAL A 180 -8.91 5.71 -0.35
C VAL A 180 -8.38 4.42 -0.99
N TRP A 181 -8.59 3.26 -0.36
CA TRP A 181 -8.31 1.95 -0.95
C TRP A 181 -9.09 1.75 -2.25
N ALA A 182 -10.40 2.05 -2.24
CA ALA A 182 -11.24 1.96 -3.44
C ALA A 182 -10.75 2.88 -4.56
N VAL A 183 -10.37 4.13 -4.23
CA VAL A 183 -9.77 5.05 -5.21
C VAL A 183 -8.49 4.46 -5.82
N GLY A 184 -7.60 3.88 -5.00
CA GLY A 184 -6.42 3.18 -5.51
C GLY A 184 -6.76 2.04 -6.46
N ALA A 185 -7.75 1.21 -6.11
CA ALA A 185 -8.26 0.14 -6.94
C ALA A 185 -8.81 0.66 -8.29
N PHE A 186 -9.60 1.71 -8.25
CA PHE A 186 -10.12 2.36 -9.46
C PHE A 186 -9.01 2.89 -10.36
N LEU A 187 -7.98 3.52 -9.80
CA LEU A 187 -6.84 3.99 -10.58
C LEU A 187 -6.16 2.86 -11.37
N ALA A 188 -6.01 1.68 -10.77
CA ALA A 188 -5.44 0.53 -11.47
C ALA A 188 -6.33 0.02 -12.62
N VAL A 189 -7.65 0.21 -12.51
CA VAL A 189 -8.60 -0.17 -13.57
C VAL A 189 -8.57 0.81 -14.74
N PHE A 190 -8.54 2.13 -14.43
CA PHE A 190 -8.62 3.17 -15.45
C PHE A 190 -7.29 3.49 -16.13
N LEU A 191 -6.17 3.24 -15.46
CA LEU A 191 -4.85 3.51 -16.02
C LEU A 191 -4.32 2.23 -16.70
N PRO A 192 -4.19 2.20 -18.04
CA PRO A 192 -3.64 1.06 -18.78
C PRO A 192 -2.11 1.05 -18.63
N LEU A 193 -1.61 0.73 -17.42
CA LEU A 193 -0.21 0.74 -17.10
C LEU A 193 0.39 -0.66 -17.24
N GLN A 194 1.60 -0.74 -17.75
CA GLN A 194 2.46 -1.90 -17.55
C GLN A 194 2.79 -2.02 -16.07
N VAL A 195 2.99 -3.24 -15.59
CA VAL A 195 3.17 -3.51 -14.16
C VAL A 195 4.38 -2.77 -13.56
N GLU A 196 5.47 -2.63 -14.31
CA GLU A 196 6.68 -1.91 -13.88
C GLU A 196 6.43 -0.41 -13.70
N HIS A 197 5.66 0.18 -14.61
CA HIS A 197 5.21 1.58 -14.47
C HIS A 197 4.28 1.74 -13.28
N GLY A 198 3.43 0.74 -13.03
CA GLY A 198 2.60 0.69 -11.84
C GLY A 198 3.42 0.69 -10.55
N TYR A 199 4.48 -0.13 -10.48
CA TYR A 199 5.38 -0.14 -9.32
C TYR A 199 6.14 1.18 -9.14
N SER A 200 6.57 1.80 -10.24
CA SER A 200 7.22 3.12 -10.23
C SER A 200 6.26 4.20 -9.71
N MET A 201 5.00 4.14 -10.12
CA MET A 201 3.95 5.06 -9.63
C MET A 201 3.71 4.88 -8.12
N VAL A 202 3.73 3.64 -7.63
CA VAL A 202 3.67 3.35 -6.19
C VAL A 202 4.85 3.96 -5.46
N ALA A 203 6.08 3.83 -6.00
CA ALA A 203 7.26 4.44 -5.41
C ALA A 203 7.13 5.96 -5.29
N VAL A 204 6.66 6.63 -6.35
CA VAL A 204 6.41 8.08 -6.34
C VAL A 204 5.35 8.46 -5.32
N ALA A 205 4.23 7.73 -5.25
CA ALA A 205 3.17 8.01 -4.28
C ALA A 205 3.67 7.91 -2.82
N ILE A 206 4.45 6.87 -2.52
CA ILE A 206 5.04 6.69 -1.20
C ILE A 206 6.12 7.76 -0.91
N LEU A 207 6.91 8.16 -1.91
CA LEU A 207 7.90 9.23 -1.77
C LEU A 207 7.24 10.57 -1.44
N VAL A 208 6.14 10.90 -2.11
CA VAL A 208 5.35 12.10 -1.81
C VAL A 208 4.80 12.05 -0.38
N ALA A 209 4.27 10.88 0.04
CA ALA A 209 3.80 10.70 1.41
C ALA A 209 4.93 10.82 2.44
N LEU A 210 6.11 10.30 2.15
CA LEU A 210 7.31 10.42 2.98
C LEU A 210 7.73 11.89 3.13
N TRP A 211 7.77 12.63 2.03
CA TRP A 211 8.08 14.05 2.05
C TRP A 211 7.05 14.83 2.89
N TRP A 212 5.76 14.60 2.64
CA TRP A 212 4.67 15.22 3.40
C TRP A 212 4.73 14.90 4.90
N PHE A 213 4.97 13.64 5.24
CA PHE A 213 5.10 13.20 6.63
C PHE A 213 6.25 13.91 7.35
N ARG A 214 7.41 14.03 6.69
CA ARG A 214 8.56 14.77 7.23
C ARG A 214 8.25 16.25 7.49
N GLN A 215 7.48 16.89 6.62
CA GLN A 215 7.08 18.28 6.82
C GLN A 215 6.12 18.43 8.01
N GLY A 216 5.20 17.48 8.18
CA GLY A 216 4.21 17.49 9.25
C GLY A 216 4.78 17.17 10.64
N THR A 217 5.95 16.53 10.71
CA THR A 217 6.59 16.11 11.97
C THR A 217 7.80 16.98 12.37
N ARG A 218 8.20 17.98 11.56
CA ARG A 218 9.25 18.91 11.93
C ARG A 218 8.80 19.75 13.14
N PRO A 219 9.63 19.90 14.18
CA PRO A 219 9.37 20.85 15.24
C PRO A 219 9.30 22.26 14.64
N ALA A 220 8.33 23.05 15.14
CA ALA A 220 8.16 24.45 14.76
C ALA A 220 9.26 25.30 15.37
#